data_1f30ce178e2188506fbfa3665f58420d
#
_entry.id   1f30ce178e2188506fbfa3665f58420d
#
_cell.length_a   1.000
_cell.length_b   1.000
_cell.length_c   1.000
_cell.angle_alpha   90.00
_cell.angle_beta   90.00
_cell.angle_gamma   90.00
#
_symmetry.space_group_name_H-M   'P 1'
#
loop_
_entity.id
_entity.type
_entity.pdbx_description
1 polymer ?
#
loop_
_entity_poly.entity_id
_entity_poly.type
_entity_poly.pdbx_seq_one_letter_code
_entity_poly.pdbx_strand_id
1 'polypeptide(L)'
;MLRVKVDLAEAYSTCRAMTADKIIDLLVARLLRDHGKSKHHWRKSIGQLRLYSQATHPHCNWNLTPTGNVRDVALIENLLDDLRMTHPLLTA
;
A
#
# COMPACT_ATOMS: atom_id res chain seq x y z
N MET A 1 -10.07 -19.06 -22.42
CA MET A 1 -10.00 -20.16 -21.44
C MET A 1 -8.68 -20.16 -20.71
N LEU A 2 -7.62 -20.42 -21.43
CA LEU A 2 -6.30 -20.45 -20.82
C LEU A 2 -5.95 -19.14 -20.15
N ARG A 3 -6.31 -18.04 -20.78
CA ARG A 3 -6.03 -16.73 -20.26
C ARG A 3 -6.68 -16.50 -18.90
N VAL A 4 -7.90 -16.97 -18.76
CA VAL A 4 -8.63 -16.81 -17.50
C VAL A 4 -7.92 -17.53 -16.37
N LYS A 5 -7.43 -18.72 -16.65
CA LYS A 5 -6.67 -19.48 -15.65
C LYS A 5 -5.41 -18.75 -15.23
N VAL A 6 -4.68 -18.23 -16.20
CA VAL A 6 -3.44 -17.50 -15.93
C VAL A 6 -3.75 -16.28 -15.10
N ASP A 7 -4.80 -15.57 -15.45
CA ASP A 7 -5.16 -14.36 -14.72
C ASP A 7 -5.50 -14.67 -13.25
N LEU A 8 -6.21 -15.76 -13.02
CA LEU A 8 -6.55 -16.16 -11.66
C LEU A 8 -5.30 -16.51 -10.87
N ALA A 9 -4.37 -17.20 -11.47
CA ALA A 9 -3.14 -17.58 -10.82
C ALA A 9 -2.33 -16.34 -10.45
N GLU A 10 -2.25 -15.40 -11.36
CA GLU A 10 -1.53 -14.15 -11.11
C GLU A 10 -2.17 -13.33 -10.01
N ALA A 11 -3.49 -13.21 -10.05
CA ALA A 11 -4.21 -12.46 -9.03
C ALA A 11 -4.01 -13.08 -7.65
N TYR A 12 -4.05 -14.38 -7.60
CA TYR A 12 -3.86 -15.11 -6.36
C TYR A 12 -2.45 -14.90 -5.81
N SER A 13 -1.46 -15.03 -6.67
CA SER A 13 -0.06 -14.80 -6.29
C SER A 13 0.15 -13.37 -5.81
N THR A 14 -0.43 -12.41 -6.51
CA THR A 14 -0.30 -11.01 -6.16
C THR A 14 -0.87 -10.72 -4.77
N CYS A 15 -2.03 -11.27 -4.45
CA CYS A 15 -2.62 -11.10 -3.13
C CYS A 15 -1.76 -11.68 -2.03
N ARG A 16 -1.13 -12.81 -2.29
CA ARG A 16 -0.30 -13.49 -1.31
C ARG A 16 1.08 -12.87 -1.18
N ALA A 17 1.55 -12.23 -2.22
CA ALA A 17 2.90 -11.72 -2.31
C ALA A 17 2.95 -10.19 -2.38
N MET A 18 2.01 -9.52 -1.73
CA MET A 18 2.03 -8.06 -1.67
C MET A 18 3.26 -7.63 -0.90
N THR A 19 4.13 -6.87 -1.55
CA THR A 19 5.36 -6.39 -0.95
C THR A 19 5.22 -4.94 -0.49
N ALA A 20 6.18 -4.50 0.32
CA ALA A 20 6.23 -3.12 0.77
C ALA A 20 6.29 -2.15 -0.41
N ASP A 21 7.11 -2.46 -1.41
CA ASP A 21 7.23 -1.61 -2.59
C ASP A 21 5.92 -1.52 -3.36
N LYS A 22 5.23 -2.64 -3.51
CA LYS A 22 3.96 -2.66 -4.23
C LYS A 22 2.88 -1.88 -3.52
N ILE A 23 2.82 -1.95 -2.19
CA ILE A 23 1.82 -1.20 -1.45
C ILE A 23 2.09 0.31 -1.55
N ILE A 24 3.34 0.72 -1.56
CA ILE A 24 3.70 2.13 -1.76
C ILE A 24 3.28 2.59 -3.16
N ASP A 25 3.56 1.79 -4.18
CA ASP A 25 3.17 2.12 -5.55
C ASP A 25 1.65 2.23 -5.67
N LEU A 26 0.92 1.33 -5.05
CA LEU A 26 -0.54 1.36 -5.05
C LEU A 26 -1.06 2.62 -4.37
N LEU A 27 -0.48 2.96 -3.24
CA LEU A 27 -0.86 4.15 -2.47
C LEU A 27 -0.61 5.41 -3.29
N VAL A 28 0.57 5.53 -3.90
CA VAL A 28 0.91 6.67 -4.74
C VAL A 28 -0.03 6.76 -5.94
N ALA A 29 -0.31 5.63 -6.59
CA ALA A 29 -1.18 5.60 -7.75
C ALA A 29 -2.58 6.09 -7.41
N ARG A 30 -3.13 5.67 -6.28
CA ARG A 30 -4.46 6.09 -5.85
C ARG A 30 -4.50 7.56 -5.49
N LEU A 31 -3.50 8.05 -4.77
CA LEU A 31 -3.42 9.45 -4.40
C LEU A 31 -3.30 10.33 -5.64
N LEU A 32 -2.50 9.90 -6.59
CA LEU A 32 -2.31 10.63 -7.84
C LEU A 32 -3.61 10.70 -8.64
N ARG A 33 -4.32 9.58 -8.72
CA ARG A 33 -5.58 9.50 -9.46
C ARG A 33 -6.67 10.37 -8.82
N ASP A 34 -6.78 10.32 -7.50
CA ASP A 34 -7.88 10.97 -6.80
C ASP A 34 -7.61 12.45 -6.49
N HIS A 35 -6.35 12.81 -6.29
CA HIS A 35 -6.00 14.15 -5.80
C HIS A 35 -5.00 14.88 -6.70
N GLY A 36 -4.45 14.25 -7.71
CA GLY A 36 -3.48 14.87 -8.59
C GLY A 36 -2.11 15.03 -7.93
N LYS A 37 -1.46 16.15 -8.22
CA LYS A 37 -0.09 16.43 -7.81
C LYS A 37 0.87 15.52 -8.53
N SER A 38 2.03 15.20 -7.95
CA SER A 38 3.03 14.38 -8.63
C SER A 38 3.37 13.15 -7.82
N LYS A 39 3.93 12.15 -8.49
CA LYS A 39 4.41 10.94 -7.80
C LYS A 39 5.44 11.30 -6.75
N HIS A 40 6.34 12.20 -7.09
CA HIS A 40 7.39 12.64 -6.17
C HIS A 40 6.80 13.27 -4.92
N HIS A 41 5.79 14.11 -5.09
CA HIS A 41 5.11 14.75 -3.98
C HIS A 41 4.53 13.71 -3.02
N TRP A 42 3.80 12.74 -3.55
CA TRP A 42 3.16 11.72 -2.72
C TRP A 42 4.17 10.78 -2.08
N ARG A 43 5.22 10.39 -2.81
CA ARG A 43 6.26 9.54 -2.24
C ARG A 43 6.95 10.21 -1.05
N LYS A 44 7.18 11.50 -1.17
CA LYS A 44 7.78 12.29 -0.10
C LYS A 44 6.83 12.40 1.10
N SER A 45 5.55 12.63 0.84
CA SER A 45 4.54 12.79 1.90
C SER A 45 4.26 11.47 2.62
N ILE A 46 4.29 10.34 1.92
CA ILE A 46 4.08 9.03 2.51
C ILE A 46 5.15 8.72 3.55
N GLY A 47 6.38 9.15 3.29
CA GLY A 47 7.48 8.86 4.18
C GLY A 47 7.96 7.43 4.05
N GLN A 48 8.43 6.88 5.14
CA GLN A 48 9.07 5.58 5.15
C GLN A 48 8.13 4.51 5.70
N LEU A 49 8.00 3.42 4.96
CA LEU A 49 7.21 2.27 5.40
C LEU A 49 8.04 1.42 6.36
N ARG A 50 7.43 1.03 7.47
CA ARG A 50 8.05 0.12 8.42
C ARG A 50 7.38 -1.24 8.29
N LEU A 51 8.20 -2.27 8.16
CA LEU A 51 7.74 -3.64 8.03
C LEU A 51 8.15 -4.41 9.28
N TYR A 52 7.19 -5.10 9.87
CA TYR A 52 7.40 -5.90 11.09
C TYR A 52 7.23 -7.38 10.77
N SER A 53 7.73 -8.22 11.67
CA SER A 53 7.55 -9.66 11.56
C SER A 53 6.08 -10.03 11.73
N GLN A 54 5.60 -10.93 10.89
CA GLN A 54 4.23 -11.45 11.01
C GLN A 54 4.05 -12.23 12.31
N ALA A 55 5.12 -12.78 12.86
CA ALA A 55 5.06 -13.51 14.12
C ALA A 55 4.71 -12.60 15.29
N THR A 56 5.20 -11.36 15.27
CA THR A 56 4.93 -10.37 16.32
C THR A 56 3.74 -9.48 15.98
N HIS A 57 3.40 -9.36 14.69
CA HIS A 57 2.31 -8.51 14.22
C HIS A 57 1.39 -9.32 13.31
N PRO A 58 0.61 -10.27 13.86
CA PRO A 58 -0.18 -11.18 13.01
C PRO A 58 -1.38 -10.53 12.33
N HIS A 59 -1.86 -9.39 12.82
CA HIS A 59 -3.02 -8.72 12.23
C HIS A 59 -2.66 -7.70 11.16
N CYS A 60 -1.55 -7.00 11.35
CA CYS A 60 -1.05 -6.03 10.38
C CYS A 60 0.43 -5.81 10.67
N ASN A 61 1.28 -6.15 9.70
CA ASN A 61 2.71 -6.14 9.94
C ASN A 61 3.43 -4.95 9.29
N TRP A 62 2.72 -3.86 9.02
CA TRP A 62 3.37 -2.69 8.44
C TRP A 62 2.71 -1.41 8.91
N ASN A 63 3.47 -0.33 8.81
CA ASN A 63 2.98 0.98 9.20
C ASN A 63 3.69 2.06 8.40
N LEU A 64 3.01 3.18 8.22
CA LEU A 64 3.55 4.36 7.58
C LEU A 64 3.31 5.56 8.48
N THR A 65 4.27 6.49 8.47
CA THR A 65 4.13 7.75 9.19
C THR A 65 4.15 8.87 8.17
N PRO A 66 2.99 9.28 7.63
CA PRO A 66 2.96 10.33 6.62
C PRO A 66 3.42 11.66 7.20
N THR A 67 4.06 12.45 6.34
CA THR A 67 4.56 13.77 6.70
C THR A 67 4.09 14.77 5.66
N GLY A 68 4.20 16.05 6.01
CA GLY A 68 3.80 17.11 5.12
C GLY A 68 2.71 17.94 5.75
N ASN A 69 1.86 18.56 4.92
CA ASN A 69 0.79 19.39 5.46
C ASN A 69 -0.35 18.51 6.00
N VAL A 70 -1.16 19.09 6.87
CA VAL A 70 -2.23 18.38 7.57
C VAL A 70 -3.21 17.73 6.60
N ARG A 71 -3.51 18.41 5.51
CA ARG A 71 -4.47 17.92 4.51
C ARG A 71 -3.95 16.67 3.83
N ASP A 72 -2.69 16.69 3.39
CA ASP A 72 -2.08 15.53 2.73
C ASP A 72 -1.97 14.36 3.68
N VAL A 73 -1.59 14.62 4.92
CA VAL A 73 -1.50 13.57 5.94
C VAL A 73 -2.86 12.91 6.15
N ALA A 74 -3.93 13.71 6.24
CA ALA A 74 -5.27 13.18 6.43
C ALA A 74 -5.71 12.31 5.25
N LEU A 75 -5.41 12.72 4.03
CA LEU A 75 -5.74 11.95 2.82
C LEU A 75 -5.02 10.62 2.82
N ILE A 76 -3.74 10.64 3.17
CA ILE A 76 -2.94 9.43 3.23
C ILE A 76 -3.45 8.48 4.32
N GLU A 77 -3.76 9.01 5.49
CA GLU A 77 -4.23 8.19 6.60
C GLU A 77 -5.56 7.50 6.30
N ASN A 78 -6.48 8.21 5.63
CA ASN A 78 -7.74 7.61 5.23
C ASN A 78 -7.53 6.44 4.28
N LEU A 79 -6.62 6.60 3.32
CA LEU A 79 -6.31 5.54 2.38
C LEU A 79 -5.57 4.39 3.05
N LEU A 80 -4.71 4.70 4.03
CA LEU A 80 -4.01 3.67 4.79
C LEU A 80 -4.96 2.76 5.54
N ASP A 81 -6.00 3.32 6.13
CA ASP A 81 -6.99 2.51 6.84
C ASP A 81 -7.61 1.48 5.91
N ASP A 82 -7.94 1.90 4.69
CA ASP A 82 -8.49 1.02 3.67
C ASP A 82 -7.50 -0.08 3.29
N LEU A 83 -6.26 0.30 3.04
CA LEU A 83 -5.23 -0.65 2.63
C LEU A 83 -4.86 -1.64 3.72
N ARG A 84 -4.91 -1.22 4.98
CA ARG A 84 -4.67 -2.13 6.10
C ARG A 84 -5.73 -3.20 6.19
N MET A 85 -6.95 -2.88 5.78
CA MET A 85 -8.03 -3.87 5.76
C MET A 85 -7.91 -4.84 4.60
N THR A 86 -7.46 -4.36 3.45
CA THR A 86 -7.35 -5.19 2.25
C THR A 86 -6.03 -5.91 2.14
N HIS A 87 -4.97 -5.33 2.67
CA HIS A 87 -3.61 -5.88 2.60
C HIS A 87 -2.92 -5.80 3.95
N PRO A 88 -3.40 -6.53 4.95
CA PRO A 88 -2.86 -6.41 6.31
C PRO A 88 -1.45 -6.99 6.47
N LEU A 89 -1.08 -7.93 5.62
CA LEU A 89 0.23 -8.59 5.74
C LEU A 89 1.04 -8.37 4.48
N LEU A 90 2.25 -7.86 4.66
CA LEU A 90 3.18 -7.61 3.57
C LEU A 90 4.43 -8.45 3.72
N THR A 91 5.10 -8.69 2.58
CA THR A 91 6.42 -9.31 2.55
C THR A 91 7.47 -8.26 2.17
N ALA A 92 8.70 -8.58 2.43
CA ALA A 92 9.81 -7.68 2.10
C ALA A 92 10.02 -7.52 0.60
#